data_0684fc78ee021cda5cf2109d73ce2d39
#
_entry.id   0684fc78ee021cda5cf2109d73ce2d39
#
_cell.length_a   1.000
_cell.length_b   1.000
_cell.length_c   1.000
_cell.angle_alpha   90.00
_cell.angle_beta   90.00
_cell.angle_gamma   90.00
#
_symmetry.space_group_name_H-M   'P 1'
#
loop_
_entity.id
_entity.type
_entity.pdbx_description
1 polymer ?
#
loop_
_entity_poly.entity_id
_entity_poly.type
_entity_poly.pdbx_seq_one_letter_code
_entity_poly.pdbx_strand_id
1 'polypeptide(L)'
;IPQFHKKSNEWAYQTNSMYVNNPKHPKKDAYLTNGTVRFVDLHHIRVPKLGILRIAGLRDLIKERISKQIPTRIGTVTIKKIATDDFALSLQLASDVPFVKHLTKNGRAIGIDLNLDNFLTESNGSMVNNPRYYRKSKKKLAKLQRILNRRERRAKKRKCKLANAKNYQKQRRK
;
A
#
# COMPACT_ATOMS: atom_id res chain seq x y z
N ILE A 1 -15.30 -11.73 29.48
CA ILE A 1 -14.83 -10.40 29.87
C ILE A 1 -14.14 -9.81 28.65
N PRO A 2 -14.59 -8.65 28.12
CA PRO A 2 -13.95 -8.01 26.97
C PRO A 2 -12.52 -7.64 27.35
N GLN A 3 -11.53 -8.14 26.58
CA GLN A 3 -10.16 -7.69 26.76
C GLN A 3 -10.01 -6.32 26.09
N PHE A 4 -9.64 -5.33 26.87
CA PHE A 4 -9.26 -4.02 26.32
C PHE A 4 -8.00 -4.18 25.51
N HIS A 5 -8.09 -3.93 24.21
CA HIS A 5 -6.91 -3.89 23.37
C HIS A 5 -5.97 -2.78 23.85
N LYS A 6 -4.72 -3.14 24.16
CA LYS A 6 -3.68 -2.15 24.46
C LYS A 6 -3.61 -1.17 23.29
N LYS A 7 -3.62 0.14 23.59
CA LYS A 7 -3.38 1.19 22.61
C LYS A 7 -2.09 0.87 21.87
N SER A 8 -2.20 0.38 20.63
CA SER A 8 -0.99 0.16 19.83
C SER A 8 -0.38 1.53 19.52
N ASN A 9 0.95 1.63 19.56
CA ASN A 9 1.66 2.85 19.13
C ASN A 9 1.55 3.10 17.62
N GLU A 10 0.79 2.28 16.91
CA GLU A 10 0.56 2.39 15.48
C GLU A 10 -0.67 3.25 15.24
N TRP A 11 -0.44 4.41 14.61
CA TRP A 11 -1.56 5.23 14.18
C TRP A 11 -2.21 4.61 12.95
N ALA A 12 -3.50 4.31 13.07
CA ALA A 12 -4.34 3.84 11.98
C ALA A 12 -5.71 4.51 12.07
N TYR A 13 -6.24 4.90 10.92
CA TYR A 13 -7.60 5.41 10.76
C TYR A 13 -8.33 4.52 9.76
N GLN A 14 -9.52 4.06 10.13
CA GLN A 14 -10.36 3.23 9.27
C GLN A 14 -11.75 3.80 9.18
N THR A 15 -12.32 3.80 7.98
CA THR A 15 -13.70 4.23 7.73
C THR A 15 -14.30 3.48 6.56
N ASN A 16 -15.61 3.36 6.53
CA ASN A 16 -16.35 2.81 5.38
C ASN A 16 -16.95 3.96 4.58
N SER A 17 -16.96 3.84 3.26
CA SER A 17 -17.68 4.78 2.41
C SER A 17 -19.17 4.45 2.41
N MET A 18 -19.98 5.48 2.64
CA MET A 18 -21.43 5.40 2.56
C MET A 18 -21.92 6.19 1.36
N TYR A 19 -22.91 5.63 0.65
CA TYR A 19 -23.51 6.23 -0.54
C TYR A 19 -24.95 6.60 -0.22
N VAL A 20 -25.24 7.89 -0.27
CA VAL A 20 -26.50 8.46 0.23
C VAL A 20 -27.56 8.60 -0.86
N ASN A 21 -27.16 8.59 -2.13
CA ASN A 21 -28.02 9.05 -3.23
C ASN A 21 -29.09 8.05 -3.67
N ASN A 22 -29.05 6.78 -3.25
CA ASN A 22 -30.12 5.84 -3.51
C ASN A 22 -30.28 4.83 -2.36
N PRO A 23 -31.15 5.11 -1.39
CA PRO A 23 -31.37 4.20 -0.25
C PRO A 23 -31.93 2.83 -0.65
N LYS A 24 -32.62 2.70 -1.79
CA LYS A 24 -33.18 1.43 -2.28
C LYS A 24 -32.15 0.59 -3.07
N HIS A 25 -31.19 1.23 -3.77
CA HIS A 25 -30.19 0.54 -4.59
C HIS A 25 -28.80 1.18 -4.47
N PRO A 26 -28.24 1.27 -3.27
CA PRO A 26 -26.99 2.03 -3.02
C PRO A 26 -25.77 1.45 -3.73
N LYS A 27 -25.86 0.21 -4.24
CA LYS A 27 -24.74 -0.46 -4.91
C LYS A 27 -24.68 -0.16 -6.41
N LYS A 28 -25.84 0.04 -7.08
CA LYS A 28 -25.87 0.27 -8.54
C LYS A 28 -25.38 1.66 -8.94
N ASP A 29 -25.61 2.67 -8.10
CA ASP A 29 -25.28 4.07 -8.38
C ASP A 29 -24.02 4.54 -7.62
N ALA A 30 -23.20 3.60 -7.17
CA ALA A 30 -21.98 3.91 -6.46
C ALA A 30 -20.83 4.17 -7.43
N TYR A 31 -20.28 5.38 -7.40
CA TYR A 31 -19.11 5.79 -8.17
C TYR A 31 -17.99 6.23 -7.23
N LEU A 32 -16.77 6.21 -7.72
CA LEU A 32 -15.59 6.68 -6.96
C LEU A 32 -15.71 8.14 -6.49
N THR A 33 -16.67 8.89 -7.03
CA THR A 33 -16.82 10.35 -6.84
C THR A 33 -18.03 10.76 -6.00
N ASN A 34 -18.92 9.85 -5.59
CA ASN A 34 -20.19 10.20 -4.95
C ASN A 34 -20.43 9.64 -3.54
N GLY A 35 -19.48 8.92 -2.96
CA GLY A 35 -19.57 8.43 -1.59
C GLY A 35 -19.12 9.45 -0.53
N THR A 36 -19.27 9.11 0.74
CA THR A 36 -18.68 9.89 1.85
C THR A 36 -17.16 9.90 1.78
N VAL A 37 -16.56 8.78 1.31
CA VAL A 37 -15.20 8.75 0.79
C VAL A 37 -15.30 8.83 -0.72
N ARG A 38 -14.62 9.79 -1.33
CA ARG A 38 -14.69 10.00 -2.78
C ARG A 38 -13.40 10.60 -3.34
N PHE A 39 -13.08 10.28 -4.58
CA PHE A 39 -12.03 10.99 -5.30
C PHE A 39 -12.53 12.37 -5.74
N VAL A 40 -11.76 13.38 -5.43
CA VAL A 40 -12.00 14.77 -5.88
C VAL A 40 -11.43 14.95 -7.28
N ASP A 41 -10.23 14.41 -7.48
CA ASP A 41 -9.51 14.33 -8.75
C ASP A 41 -8.58 13.10 -8.77
N LEU A 42 -7.70 13.02 -9.78
CA LEU A 42 -6.78 11.87 -9.97
C LEU A 42 -5.69 11.76 -8.89
N HIS A 43 -5.55 12.75 -8.03
CA HIS A 43 -4.51 12.84 -7.01
C HIS A 43 -5.06 13.09 -5.61
N HIS A 44 -6.35 13.43 -5.48
CA HIS A 44 -6.93 13.79 -4.20
C HIS A 44 -8.17 12.95 -3.87
N ILE A 45 -8.21 12.49 -2.64
CA ILE A 45 -9.35 11.78 -2.05
C ILE A 45 -9.89 12.58 -0.85
N ARG A 46 -11.19 12.69 -0.76
CA ARG A 46 -11.86 13.21 0.43
C ARG A 46 -12.19 12.05 1.36
N VAL A 47 -11.76 12.18 2.61
CA VAL A 47 -12.00 11.18 3.67
C VAL A 47 -12.69 11.87 4.84
N PRO A 48 -13.75 11.31 5.41
CA PRO A 48 -14.43 11.88 6.59
C PRO A 48 -13.43 12.14 7.72
N LYS A 49 -13.62 13.21 8.46
CA LYS A 49 -12.77 13.70 9.58
C LYS A 49 -11.34 14.13 9.20
N LEU A 50 -10.79 13.65 8.10
CA LEU A 50 -9.42 14.00 7.67
C LEU A 50 -9.39 15.02 6.54
N GLY A 51 -10.54 15.27 5.87
CA GLY A 51 -10.60 16.24 4.77
C GLY A 51 -10.08 15.69 3.46
N ILE A 52 -9.40 16.53 2.68
CA ILE A 52 -8.85 16.19 1.37
C ILE A 52 -7.39 15.81 1.53
N LEU A 53 -7.04 14.61 1.07
CA LEU A 53 -5.70 14.05 1.15
C LEU A 53 -5.14 13.84 -0.25
N ARG A 54 -3.87 14.18 -0.44
CA ARG A 54 -3.13 13.87 -1.68
C ARG A 54 -2.64 12.42 -1.64
N ILE A 55 -2.86 11.71 -2.76
CA ILE A 55 -2.45 10.31 -2.92
C ILE A 55 -1.46 10.20 -4.09
N ALA A 56 -0.42 9.42 -3.91
CA ALA A 56 0.48 9.03 -4.99
C ALA A 56 0.13 7.63 -5.51
N GLY A 57 0.28 7.39 -6.81
CA GLY A 57 0.30 6.05 -7.40
C GLY A 57 -1.04 5.45 -7.84
N LEU A 58 -2.18 6.14 -7.71
CA LEU A 58 -3.49 5.59 -8.11
C LEU A 58 -4.03 6.11 -9.44
N ARG A 59 -3.36 7.06 -10.06
CA ARG A 59 -3.86 7.74 -11.28
C ARG A 59 -4.30 6.75 -12.36
N ASP A 60 -3.47 5.79 -12.69
CA ASP A 60 -3.70 4.88 -13.82
C ASP A 60 -4.86 3.91 -13.54
N LEU A 61 -5.06 3.53 -12.29
CA LEU A 61 -6.15 2.66 -11.88
C LEU A 61 -7.51 3.35 -11.93
N ILE A 62 -7.60 4.60 -11.50
CA ILE A 62 -8.87 5.29 -11.32
C ILE A 62 -9.25 6.19 -12.51
N LYS A 63 -8.29 6.64 -13.34
CA LYS A 63 -8.52 7.58 -14.44
C LYS A 63 -9.61 7.10 -15.39
N GLU A 64 -9.50 5.89 -15.89
CA GLU A 64 -10.47 5.31 -16.82
C GLU A 64 -11.85 5.15 -16.16
N ARG A 65 -11.89 4.72 -14.90
CA ARG A 65 -13.13 4.49 -14.15
C ARG A 65 -13.89 5.77 -13.86
N ILE A 66 -13.18 6.84 -13.54
CA ILE A 66 -13.79 8.15 -13.31
C ILE A 66 -14.27 8.76 -14.64
N SER A 67 -13.45 8.76 -15.70
CA SER A 67 -13.78 9.36 -16.99
C SER A 67 -14.95 8.68 -17.68
N LYS A 68 -15.06 7.36 -17.57
CA LYS A 68 -16.15 6.56 -18.16
C LYS A 68 -17.33 6.35 -17.20
N GLN A 69 -17.29 6.94 -16.00
CA GLN A 69 -18.29 6.74 -14.95
C GLN A 69 -18.63 5.26 -14.70
N ILE A 70 -17.60 4.40 -14.67
CA ILE A 70 -17.78 2.98 -14.41
C ILE A 70 -18.26 2.79 -12.96
N PRO A 71 -19.40 2.13 -12.72
CA PRO A 71 -19.89 1.87 -11.38
C PRO A 71 -18.82 1.19 -10.54
N THR A 72 -18.30 1.90 -9.55
CA THR A 72 -17.22 1.42 -8.69
C THR A 72 -17.45 1.94 -7.28
N ARG A 73 -17.64 1.01 -6.37
CA ARG A 73 -17.89 1.30 -4.96
C ARG A 73 -16.58 1.30 -4.18
N ILE A 74 -16.36 2.32 -3.37
CA ILE A 74 -15.35 2.29 -2.31
C ILE A 74 -16.01 1.65 -1.08
N GLY A 75 -15.42 0.61 -0.55
CA GLY A 75 -15.82 -0.02 0.70
C GLY A 75 -15.04 0.55 1.88
N THR A 76 -14.23 -0.30 2.50
CA THR A 76 -13.37 0.07 3.62
C THR A 76 -12.15 0.83 3.14
N VAL A 77 -11.84 1.91 3.83
CA VAL A 77 -10.65 2.73 3.63
C VAL A 77 -9.83 2.71 4.91
N THR A 78 -8.57 2.33 4.80
CA THR A 78 -7.64 2.29 5.93
C THR A 78 -6.43 3.16 5.61
N ILE A 79 -6.12 4.10 6.49
CA ILE A 79 -4.92 4.92 6.44
C ILE A 79 -4.04 4.50 7.61
N LYS A 80 -2.84 4.03 7.33
CA LYS A 80 -1.90 3.53 8.33
C LYS A 80 -0.57 4.28 8.23
N LYS A 81 -0.04 4.69 9.38
CA LYS A 81 1.31 5.25 9.43
C LYS A 81 2.34 4.13 9.29
N ILE A 82 3.19 4.22 8.26
CA ILE A 82 4.25 3.22 7.98
C ILE A 82 5.62 3.68 8.46
N ALA A 83 5.88 4.97 8.42
CA ALA A 83 7.13 5.55 8.89
C ALA A 83 6.87 6.89 9.58
N THR A 84 7.90 7.61 9.97
CA THR A 84 7.79 8.84 10.77
C THR A 84 6.85 9.88 10.14
N ASP A 85 6.90 10.04 8.82
CA ASP A 85 6.07 11.00 8.09
C ASP A 85 5.40 10.38 6.86
N ASP A 86 5.42 9.03 6.74
CA ASP A 86 4.86 8.32 5.60
C ASP A 86 3.60 7.56 6.02
N PHE A 87 2.58 7.67 5.18
CA PHE A 87 1.30 7.00 5.36
C PHE A 87 0.97 6.14 4.15
N ALA A 88 0.43 4.97 4.40
CA ALA A 88 -0.17 4.11 3.38
C ALA A 88 -1.69 4.24 3.42
N LEU A 89 -2.30 4.32 2.25
CA LEU A 89 -3.72 4.28 2.04
C LEU A 89 -4.08 2.94 1.40
N SER A 90 -4.96 2.18 2.03
CA SER A 90 -5.56 0.97 1.47
C SER A 90 -7.03 1.24 1.17
N LEU A 91 -7.46 0.92 -0.04
CA LEU A 91 -8.84 1.07 -0.52
C LEU A 91 -9.40 -0.29 -0.92
N GLN A 92 -10.54 -0.64 -0.38
CA GLN A 92 -11.32 -1.74 -0.90
C GLN A 92 -12.24 -1.22 -1.99
N LEU A 93 -12.08 -1.72 -3.20
CA LEU A 93 -12.89 -1.33 -4.37
C LEU A 93 -13.69 -2.54 -4.85
N ALA A 94 -14.95 -2.31 -5.21
CA ALA A 94 -15.83 -3.32 -5.80
C ALA A 94 -16.48 -2.76 -7.05
N SER A 95 -16.51 -3.54 -8.13
CA SER A 95 -17.13 -3.18 -9.41
C SER A 95 -17.50 -4.45 -10.18
N ASP A 96 -18.55 -4.39 -10.99
CA ASP A 96 -18.92 -5.48 -11.90
C ASP A 96 -17.97 -5.52 -13.11
N VAL A 97 -17.26 -4.43 -13.39
CA VAL A 97 -16.24 -4.37 -14.44
C VAL A 97 -14.88 -4.75 -13.85
N PRO A 98 -14.18 -5.76 -14.38
CA PRO A 98 -12.88 -6.19 -13.89
C PRO A 98 -11.86 -5.03 -13.81
N PHE A 99 -11.02 -5.03 -12.76
CA PHE A 99 -9.93 -4.06 -12.61
C PHE A 99 -8.73 -4.39 -13.50
N VAL A 100 -8.57 -5.65 -13.85
CA VAL A 100 -7.49 -6.13 -14.71
C VAL A 100 -8.13 -6.81 -15.92
N LYS A 101 -7.69 -6.42 -17.11
CA LYS A 101 -8.09 -7.11 -18.34
C LYS A 101 -7.51 -8.53 -18.31
N HIS A 102 -8.37 -9.52 -18.37
CA HIS A 102 -7.91 -10.89 -18.58
C HIS A 102 -7.33 -11.00 -19.98
N LEU A 103 -6.08 -11.47 -20.05
CA LEU A 103 -5.47 -11.80 -21.32
C LEU A 103 -6.18 -13.01 -21.93
N THR A 104 -6.40 -12.96 -23.24
CA THR A 104 -6.95 -14.09 -23.98
C THR A 104 -5.99 -15.27 -23.89
N LYS A 105 -6.50 -16.44 -23.56
CA LYS A 105 -5.69 -17.66 -23.57
C LYS A 105 -5.21 -17.94 -25.00
N ASN A 106 -3.90 -18.01 -25.20
CA ASN A 106 -3.29 -18.29 -26.49
C ASN A 106 -3.01 -19.79 -26.73
N GLY A 107 -3.50 -20.67 -25.84
CA GLY A 107 -3.29 -22.12 -25.90
C GLY A 107 -1.85 -22.58 -25.58
N ARG A 108 -0.93 -21.67 -25.30
CA ARG A 108 0.45 -22.01 -24.94
C ARG A 108 0.56 -22.25 -23.44
N ALA A 109 1.24 -23.32 -23.05
CA ALA A 109 1.61 -23.62 -21.67
C ALA A 109 3.13 -23.65 -21.54
N ILE A 110 3.63 -23.10 -20.46
CA ILE A 110 5.07 -23.11 -20.11
C ILE A 110 5.19 -23.70 -18.71
N GLY A 111 6.02 -24.73 -18.57
CA GLY A 111 6.46 -25.23 -17.27
C GLY A 111 7.55 -24.32 -16.70
N ILE A 112 7.47 -24.04 -15.41
CA ILE A 112 8.41 -23.17 -14.70
C ILE A 112 8.98 -23.94 -13.52
N ASP A 113 10.31 -23.99 -13.41
CA ASP A 113 11.03 -24.49 -12.24
C ASP A 113 11.78 -23.34 -11.57
N LEU A 114 11.61 -23.21 -10.25
CA LEU A 114 12.28 -22.20 -9.43
C LEU A 114 13.41 -22.86 -8.65
N ASN A 115 14.62 -22.38 -8.83
CA ASN A 115 15.77 -22.89 -8.10
C ASN A 115 16.69 -21.77 -7.58
N LEU A 116 17.69 -22.14 -6.75
CA LEU A 116 18.58 -21.18 -6.10
C LEU A 116 19.72 -20.70 -7.00
N ASP A 117 20.13 -21.50 -7.95
CA ASP A 117 21.24 -21.16 -8.84
C ASP A 117 20.80 -20.24 -9.95
N ASN A 118 19.80 -20.64 -10.70
CA ASN A 118 19.05 -19.82 -11.63
C ASN A 118 17.71 -19.49 -10.97
N PHE A 119 17.29 -18.25 -11.00
CA PHE A 119 16.02 -17.85 -10.38
C PHE A 119 14.83 -18.63 -10.96
N LEU A 120 14.87 -18.88 -12.25
CA LEU A 120 13.79 -19.56 -12.98
C LEU A 120 14.35 -20.25 -14.22
N THR A 121 13.89 -21.47 -14.47
CA THR A 121 14.11 -22.21 -15.71
C THR A 121 12.75 -22.53 -16.32
N GLU A 122 12.58 -22.26 -17.60
CA GLU A 122 11.37 -22.53 -18.37
C GLU A 122 11.50 -23.82 -19.17
N SER A 123 10.38 -24.49 -19.44
CA SER A 123 10.36 -25.74 -20.23
C SER A 123 10.83 -25.57 -21.67
N ASN A 124 10.90 -24.34 -22.17
CA ASN A 124 11.46 -24.03 -23.49
C ASN A 124 13.00 -23.89 -23.50
N GLY A 125 13.66 -24.11 -22.35
CA GLY A 125 15.12 -23.97 -22.18
C GLY A 125 15.59 -22.57 -21.80
N SER A 126 14.69 -21.59 -21.70
CA SER A 126 15.05 -20.24 -21.24
C SER A 126 15.39 -20.26 -19.74
N MET A 127 16.40 -19.49 -19.36
CA MET A 127 16.80 -19.35 -17.96
C MET A 127 16.88 -17.89 -17.55
N VAL A 128 16.35 -17.57 -16.37
CA VAL A 128 16.51 -16.27 -15.74
C VAL A 128 17.51 -16.40 -14.59
N ASN A 129 18.61 -15.69 -14.72
CA ASN A 129 19.67 -15.73 -13.71
C ASN A 129 19.19 -15.16 -12.37
N ASN A 130 19.66 -15.77 -11.26
CA ASN A 130 19.37 -15.26 -9.94
C ASN A 130 20.09 -13.92 -9.71
N PRO A 131 19.37 -12.81 -9.51
CA PRO A 131 19.96 -11.48 -9.34
C PRO A 131 20.72 -11.32 -8.02
N ARG A 132 20.56 -12.26 -7.09
CA ARG A 132 21.25 -12.35 -5.78
C ARG A 132 21.25 -11.02 -5.02
N TYR A 133 20.12 -10.32 -5.00
CA TYR A 133 19.96 -8.99 -4.38
C TYR A 133 20.42 -8.95 -2.93
N TYR A 134 20.11 -9.98 -2.15
CA TYR A 134 20.56 -10.05 -0.77
C TYR A 134 22.09 -10.06 -0.67
N ARG A 135 22.78 -10.91 -1.44
CA ARG A 135 24.26 -10.98 -1.42
C ARG A 135 24.90 -9.64 -1.78
N LYS A 136 24.38 -8.98 -2.84
CA LYS A 136 24.84 -7.64 -3.27
C LYS A 136 24.62 -6.57 -2.20
N SER A 137 23.49 -6.64 -1.49
CA SER A 137 23.09 -5.65 -0.49
C SER A 137 23.59 -5.93 0.93
N LYS A 138 24.04 -7.15 1.24
CA LYS A 138 24.41 -7.59 2.59
C LYS A 138 25.41 -6.66 3.29
N LYS A 139 26.48 -6.28 2.60
CA LYS A 139 27.51 -5.36 3.16
C LYS A 139 26.92 -3.98 3.47
N LYS A 140 26.09 -3.44 2.56
CA LYS A 140 25.41 -2.16 2.74
C LYS A 140 24.41 -2.22 3.90
N LEU A 141 23.62 -3.28 3.97
CA LEU A 141 22.66 -3.51 5.06
C LEU A 141 23.37 -3.56 6.42
N ALA A 142 24.45 -4.35 6.54
CA ALA A 142 25.23 -4.45 7.77
C ALA A 142 25.80 -3.08 8.19
N LYS A 143 26.29 -2.26 7.23
CA LYS A 143 26.77 -0.90 7.51
C LYS A 143 25.64 -0.01 8.03
N LEU A 144 24.48 -0.02 7.39
CA LEU A 144 23.31 0.77 7.79
C LEU A 144 22.80 0.35 9.17
N GLN A 145 22.77 -0.94 9.45
CA GLN A 145 22.37 -1.49 10.76
C GLN A 145 23.32 -1.05 11.88
N ARG A 146 24.63 -1.09 11.64
CA ARG A 146 25.62 -0.59 12.63
C ARG A 146 25.42 0.90 12.93
N ILE A 147 25.11 1.71 11.91
CA ILE A 147 24.84 3.14 12.08
C ILE A 147 23.54 3.33 12.88
N LEU A 148 22.50 2.56 12.58
CA LEU A 148 21.22 2.61 13.29
C LEU A 148 21.41 2.29 14.79
N ASN A 149 22.07 1.17 15.10
CA ASN A 149 22.36 0.75 16.47
C ASN A 149 23.17 1.78 17.25
N ARG A 150 24.16 2.40 16.62
CA ARG A 150 24.95 3.48 17.23
C ARG A 150 24.10 4.71 17.55
N ARG A 151 23.18 5.09 16.65
CA ARG A 151 22.27 6.23 16.86
C ARG A 151 21.25 5.93 17.95
N GLU A 152 20.75 4.69 18.01
CA GLU A 152 19.86 4.23 19.07
C GLU A 152 20.55 4.32 20.45
N ARG A 153 21.77 3.76 20.58
CA ARG A 153 22.55 3.85 21.83
C ARG A 153 22.79 5.30 22.27
N ARG A 154 23.09 6.19 21.33
CA ARG A 154 23.25 7.63 21.62
C ARG A 154 21.95 8.28 22.10
N ALA A 155 20.82 7.94 21.50
CA ALA A 155 19.51 8.45 21.93
C ALA A 155 19.17 7.95 23.35
N LYS A 156 19.38 6.66 23.62
CA LYS A 156 19.18 6.07 24.95
C LYS A 156 20.08 6.72 26.01
N LYS A 157 21.38 6.94 25.71
CA LYS A 157 22.30 7.63 26.63
C LYS A 157 21.84 9.06 26.95
N ARG A 158 21.21 9.74 26.00
CA ARG A 158 20.64 11.10 26.20
C ARG A 158 19.23 11.08 26.80
N LYS A 159 18.73 9.92 27.24
CA LYS A 159 17.35 9.74 27.74
C LYS A 159 16.27 10.27 26.78
N CYS A 160 16.58 10.31 25.46
CA CYS A 160 15.66 10.77 24.44
C CYS A 160 14.82 9.59 23.93
N LYS A 161 13.49 9.77 23.88
CA LYS A 161 12.59 8.77 23.27
C LYS A 161 12.98 8.60 21.81
N LEU A 162 13.04 7.34 21.32
CA LEU A 162 13.43 7.04 19.93
C LEU A 162 12.54 7.72 18.89
N ALA A 163 11.26 7.94 19.21
CA ALA A 163 10.33 8.69 18.37
C ALA A 163 10.80 10.15 18.12
N ASN A 164 11.46 10.77 19.10
CA ASN A 164 11.93 12.16 19.03
C ASN A 164 13.41 12.28 18.57
N ALA A 165 14.09 11.15 18.42
CA ALA A 165 15.50 11.12 18.02
C ALA A 165 15.65 11.29 16.50
N LYS A 166 15.64 12.53 16.00
CA LYS A 166 15.66 12.88 14.56
C LYS A 166 16.67 12.08 13.73
N ASN A 167 17.91 11.95 14.22
CA ASN A 167 18.96 11.23 13.51
C ASN A 167 18.72 9.70 13.46
N TYR A 168 18.11 9.13 14.50
CA TYR A 168 17.68 7.73 14.49
C TYR A 168 16.56 7.52 13.48
N GLN A 169 15.53 8.37 13.52
CA GLN A 169 14.41 8.30 12.59
C GLN A 169 14.85 8.47 11.13
N LYS A 170 15.73 9.44 10.85
CA LYS A 170 16.31 9.62 9.50
C LYS A 170 17.07 8.38 9.01
N GLN A 171 17.75 7.65 9.91
CA GLN A 171 18.44 6.42 9.54
C GLN A 171 17.49 5.23 9.32
N ARG A 172 16.40 5.16 10.09
CA ARG A 172 15.41 4.10 9.97
C ARG A 172 14.69 4.09 8.60
N ARG A 173 14.64 5.26 7.93
CA ARG A 173 14.04 5.39 6.59
C ARG A 173 14.96 4.93 5.44
N LYS A 174 16.23 4.72 5.68
CA LYS A 174 17.21 4.23 4.69
C LYS A 174 17.23 2.71 4.61
#